data_9ffe4d0d9802a5e15baf6e4cb3513915
#
_entry.id   9ffe4d0d9802a5e15baf6e4cb3513915
#
_cell.length_a   1.000
_cell.length_b   1.000
_cell.length_c   1.000
_cell.angle_alpha   90.00
_cell.angle_beta   90.00
_cell.angle_gamma   90.00
#
_symmetry.space_group_name_H-M   'P 1'
#
loop_
_entity.id
_entity.type
_entity.pdbx_description
1 polymer ?
#
loop_
_entity_poly.entity_id
_entity_poly.type
_entity_poly.pdbx_seq_one_letter_code
_entity_poly.pdbx_strand_id
1 'polypeptide(L)'
;NLIFTKQAQPVVVTVLQGPKEFMRFHKGDETMENIKNLTILHSNDMHGDFLAENVDDHLIGGVSLLSGYVNKVRKEERNVLYCIAGDMFRGSVIDSEFRGISTIEIMNMLAPDVVTVGNHETDYGIAHLLFIEKCAKFPIINANLHITTNNARLFKPHHIVEIDGMKILFIGILTESVIAQTKNERLIGSFVN
;
A
#
# COMPACT_ATOMS: atom_id res chain seq x y z
N ASN A 1 6.62 9.28 16.51
CA ASN A 1 6.84 10.43 15.63
C ASN A 1 6.84 9.92 14.18
N LEU A 2 5.74 10.18 13.48
CA LEU A 2 5.64 9.90 12.04
C LEU A 2 6.53 10.89 11.30
N ILE A 3 7.52 10.39 10.60
CA ILE A 3 8.32 11.18 9.67
C ILE A 3 7.60 11.14 8.33
N PHE A 4 6.94 12.24 7.98
CA PHE A 4 6.35 12.41 6.65
C PHE A 4 7.44 12.84 5.68
N THR A 5 7.71 12.04 4.66
CA THR A 5 8.45 12.49 3.48
C THR A 5 7.53 13.29 2.56
N LYS A 6 8.07 14.28 1.87
CA LYS A 6 7.35 15.35 1.15
C LYS A 6 6.49 14.91 -0.06
N GLN A 7 6.33 13.61 -0.34
CA GLN A 7 5.61 13.08 -1.51
C GLN A 7 4.68 11.90 -1.20
N ALA A 8 4.19 11.79 0.04
CA ALA A 8 3.29 10.71 0.39
C ALA A 8 1.99 10.75 -0.43
N GLN A 9 1.71 9.67 -1.15
CA GLN A 9 0.40 9.44 -1.78
C GLN A 9 -0.67 9.32 -0.68
N PRO A 10 -1.87 9.93 -0.84
CA PRO A 10 -2.89 9.85 0.19
C PRO A 10 -3.43 8.42 0.33
N VAL A 11 -3.27 7.83 1.49
CA VAL A 11 -3.97 6.61 1.88
C VAL A 11 -5.25 7.01 2.60
N VAL A 12 -6.39 6.68 2.03
CA VAL A 12 -7.68 6.87 2.70
C VAL A 12 -8.08 5.58 3.36
N VAL A 13 -8.11 5.58 4.68
CA VAL A 13 -8.59 4.46 5.48
C VAL A 13 -9.94 4.85 6.07
N THR A 14 -11.00 4.12 5.68
CA THR A 14 -12.33 4.29 6.27
C THR A 14 -12.66 3.04 7.08
N VAL A 15 -12.90 3.21 8.36
CA VAL A 15 -13.35 2.13 9.24
C VAL A 15 -14.86 2.06 9.17
N LEU A 16 -15.39 0.92 8.68
CA LEU A 16 -16.83 0.64 8.67
C LEU A 16 -17.15 -0.24 9.88
N GLN A 17 -17.85 0.29 10.86
CA GLN A 17 -18.50 -0.53 11.87
C GLN A 17 -19.80 -1.12 11.31
N GLY A 18 -20.07 -2.42 11.62
CA GLY A 18 -21.20 -3.19 11.08
C GLY A 18 -22.59 -2.58 11.42
N PRO A 19 -23.71 -3.21 10.98
CA PRO A 19 -24.99 -2.59 10.67
C PRO A 19 -25.80 -1.99 11.83
N LYS A 20 -25.20 -1.75 12.97
CA LYS A 20 -25.80 -0.97 14.04
C LYS A 20 -24.84 0.14 14.41
N GLU A 21 -25.24 1.36 14.00
CA GLU A 21 -24.69 2.66 14.41
C GLU A 21 -23.68 3.30 13.45
N PHE A 22 -24.22 4.14 12.57
CA PHE A 22 -23.55 5.38 12.22
C PHE A 22 -23.06 6.05 13.51
N MET A 23 -21.78 6.43 13.58
CA MET A 23 -21.25 7.19 14.70
C MET A 23 -22.13 8.41 14.95
N ARG A 24 -23.07 8.32 15.89
CA ARG A 24 -23.62 9.47 16.58
C ARG A 24 -22.63 9.83 17.67
N PHE A 25 -21.90 10.90 17.51
CA PHE A 25 -21.23 11.54 18.63
C PHE A 25 -22.30 12.06 19.60
N HIS A 26 -22.73 11.25 20.53
CA HIS A 26 -23.51 11.66 21.67
C HIS A 26 -22.56 11.85 22.85
N LYS A 27 -22.51 13.06 23.34
CA LYS A 27 -21.91 13.41 24.63
C LYS A 27 -22.82 12.83 25.70
N GLY A 28 -22.39 11.80 26.41
CA GLY A 28 -23.07 11.28 27.59
C GLY A 28 -23.02 9.76 27.70
N ASP A 29 -22.37 9.28 28.74
CA ASP A 29 -22.40 7.92 29.33
C ASP A 29 -22.42 6.72 28.36
N GLU A 30 -21.27 6.43 27.77
CA GLU A 30 -20.99 5.08 27.30
C GLU A 30 -19.79 4.53 28.10
N THR A 31 -20.05 3.43 28.76
CA THR A 31 -19.06 2.64 29.48
C THR A 31 -17.93 2.28 28.53
N MET A 32 -16.68 2.44 28.98
CA MET A 32 -15.43 2.21 28.23
C MET A 32 -15.24 0.78 27.68
N GLU A 33 -16.26 -0.05 27.69
CA GLU A 33 -16.22 -1.48 27.37
C GLU A 33 -16.14 -1.82 25.85
N ASN A 34 -16.26 -0.83 24.95
CA ASN A 34 -16.30 -1.07 23.50
C ASN A 34 -15.24 -0.33 22.68
N ILE A 35 -14.20 0.20 23.29
CA ILE A 35 -13.12 0.84 22.55
C ILE A 35 -12.19 -0.25 21.99
N LYS A 36 -12.06 -0.29 20.66
CA LYS A 36 -11.11 -1.15 19.96
C LYS A 36 -9.99 -0.29 19.40
N ASN A 37 -8.75 -0.68 19.71
CA ASN A 37 -7.57 -0.04 19.14
C ASN A 37 -7.20 -0.73 17.83
N LEU A 38 -6.87 0.06 16.83
CA LEU A 38 -6.31 -0.38 15.55
C LEU A 38 -5.01 0.37 15.30
N THR A 39 -3.93 -0.36 15.06
CA THR A 39 -2.64 0.19 14.66
C THR A 39 -2.46 -0.01 13.17
N ILE A 40 -2.22 1.08 12.43
CA ILE A 40 -1.90 1.04 11.00
C ILE A 40 -0.46 1.50 10.83
N LEU A 41 0.38 0.56 10.39
CA LEU A 41 1.71 0.86 9.90
C LEU A 41 1.62 1.11 8.40
N HIS A 42 2.37 2.07 7.89
CA HIS A 42 2.42 2.28 6.44
C HIS A 42 3.80 2.66 5.97
N SER A 43 4.10 2.33 4.72
CA SER A 43 5.23 2.82 3.95
C SER A 43 4.80 3.21 2.54
N ASN A 44 5.64 3.96 1.86
CA ASN A 44 5.51 4.36 0.46
C ASN A 44 6.90 4.69 -0.10
N ASP A 45 7.02 4.86 -1.41
CA ASP A 45 8.26 5.28 -2.09
C ASP A 45 9.47 4.40 -1.72
N MET A 46 9.27 3.08 -1.68
CA MET A 46 10.34 2.14 -1.32
C MET A 46 11.35 1.96 -2.46
N HIS A 47 10.93 2.16 -3.70
CA HIS A 47 11.75 2.20 -4.91
C HIS A 47 12.72 1.01 -5.09
N GLY A 48 12.39 -0.15 -4.54
CA GLY A 48 13.29 -1.31 -4.57
C GLY A 48 14.58 -1.13 -3.76
N ASP A 49 14.67 -0.09 -2.94
CA ASP A 49 15.80 0.16 -2.05
C ASP A 49 15.66 -0.65 -0.76
N PHE A 50 16.20 -1.87 -0.82
CA PHE A 50 16.01 -2.87 0.24
C PHE A 50 17.19 -3.04 1.16
N LEU A 51 18.32 -2.40 0.84
CA LEU A 51 19.54 -2.54 1.62
C LEU A 51 19.57 -1.51 2.75
N ALA A 52 20.06 -1.93 3.90
CA ALA A 52 20.38 -1.01 4.98
C ALA A 52 21.70 -0.29 4.67
N GLU A 53 21.76 0.98 5.02
CA GLU A 53 22.99 1.78 4.94
C GLU A 53 23.77 1.74 6.26
N ASN A 54 25.09 1.73 6.18
CA ASN A 54 25.93 1.87 7.36
C ASN A 54 26.20 3.37 7.61
N VAL A 55 25.64 3.89 8.70
CA VAL A 55 25.84 5.26 9.15
C VAL A 55 26.38 5.21 10.58
N ASP A 56 27.59 5.73 10.78
CA ASP A 56 28.27 5.75 12.11
C ASP A 56 28.27 4.36 12.79
N ASP A 57 28.70 3.32 12.06
CA ASP A 57 28.73 1.92 12.49
C ASP A 57 27.37 1.30 12.87
N HIS A 58 26.27 1.94 12.47
CA HIS A 58 24.91 1.43 12.64
C HIS A 58 24.25 1.16 11.29
N LEU A 59 23.58 0.02 11.16
CA LEU A 59 22.73 -0.26 10.02
C LEU A 59 21.40 0.49 10.17
N ILE A 60 21.11 1.38 9.20
CA ILE A 60 19.90 2.20 9.16
C ILE A 60 19.09 1.88 7.90
N GLY A 61 17.78 1.81 8.03
CA GLY A 61 16.87 1.53 6.91
C GLY A 61 16.89 0.08 6.47
N GLY A 62 16.49 -0.14 5.21
CA GLY A 62 16.40 -1.45 4.59
C GLY A 62 15.19 -2.28 4.98
N VAL A 63 14.81 -3.19 4.08
CA VAL A 63 13.60 -4.01 4.25
C VAL A 63 13.67 -4.99 5.41
N SER A 64 14.88 -5.45 5.78
CA SER A 64 15.05 -6.37 6.91
C SER A 64 14.71 -5.72 8.24
N LEU A 65 15.16 -4.47 8.45
CA LEU A 65 14.83 -3.71 9.66
C LEU A 65 13.34 -3.35 9.69
N LEU A 66 12.77 -2.94 8.54
CA LEU A 66 11.34 -2.70 8.41
C LEU A 66 10.52 -3.96 8.75
N SER A 67 10.88 -5.11 8.18
CA SER A 67 10.24 -6.39 8.48
C SER A 67 10.33 -6.75 9.96
N GLY A 68 11.51 -6.56 10.56
CA GLY A 68 11.73 -6.76 12.00
C GLY A 68 10.79 -5.88 12.85
N TYR A 69 10.67 -4.61 12.48
CA TYR A 69 9.79 -3.67 13.17
C TYR A 69 8.30 -4.03 13.02
N VAL A 70 7.83 -4.28 11.79
CA VAL A 70 6.45 -4.71 11.54
C VAL A 70 6.10 -5.97 12.33
N ASN A 71 6.98 -6.97 12.30
CA ASN A 71 6.79 -8.22 13.04
C ASN A 71 6.81 -8.02 14.56
N LYS A 72 7.64 -7.10 15.06
CA LYS A 72 7.65 -6.73 16.48
C LYS A 72 6.29 -6.14 16.90
N VAL A 73 5.80 -5.13 16.17
CA VAL A 73 4.53 -4.48 16.49
C VAL A 73 3.37 -5.48 16.39
N ARG A 74 3.33 -6.35 15.37
CA ARG A 74 2.34 -7.42 15.23
C ARG A 74 2.35 -8.43 16.40
N LYS A 75 3.48 -8.58 17.11
CA LYS A 75 3.57 -9.44 18.32
C LYS A 75 3.14 -8.72 19.58
N GLU A 76 3.40 -7.41 19.64
CA GLU A 76 3.15 -6.59 20.85
C GLU A 76 1.70 -6.07 20.88
N GLU A 77 1.07 -5.86 19.72
CA GLU A 77 -0.28 -5.31 19.59
C GLU A 77 -1.23 -6.30 18.89
N ARG A 78 -2.52 -6.19 19.19
CA ARG A 78 -3.52 -7.17 18.70
C ARG A 78 -4.01 -6.90 17.29
N ASN A 79 -4.33 -5.65 17.00
CA ASN A 79 -5.00 -5.24 15.76
C ASN A 79 -4.04 -4.37 14.96
N VAL A 80 -3.15 -5.02 14.20
CA VAL A 80 -2.11 -4.34 13.43
C VAL A 80 -2.29 -4.64 11.96
N LEU A 81 -2.36 -3.60 11.14
CA LEU A 81 -2.34 -3.69 9.68
C LEU A 81 -1.12 -2.95 9.14
N TYR A 82 -0.51 -3.51 8.11
CA TYR A 82 0.60 -2.89 7.41
C TYR A 82 0.22 -2.65 5.94
N CYS A 83 0.30 -1.40 5.49
CA CYS A 83 -0.10 -0.95 4.18
C CYS A 83 1.07 -0.33 3.42
N ILE A 84 1.09 -0.49 2.09
CA ILE A 84 2.05 0.19 1.22
C ILE A 84 1.28 1.11 0.27
N ALA A 85 1.64 2.40 0.27
CA ALA A 85 0.95 3.44 -0.48
C ALA A 85 1.56 3.70 -1.86
N GLY A 86 2.03 2.65 -2.54
CA GLY A 86 2.60 2.70 -3.88
C GLY A 86 4.10 2.98 -3.92
N ASP A 87 4.62 3.05 -5.14
CA ASP A 87 6.01 3.28 -5.50
C ASP A 87 6.97 2.27 -4.85
N MET A 88 6.63 0.98 -4.98
CA MET A 88 7.48 -0.12 -4.54
C MET A 88 8.67 -0.32 -5.48
N PHE A 89 8.46 -0.02 -6.78
CA PHE A 89 9.41 -0.31 -7.86
C PHE A 89 10.33 0.86 -8.15
N ARG A 90 11.38 0.56 -8.92
CA ARG A 90 12.35 1.46 -9.54
C ARG A 90 13.21 2.27 -8.56
N GLY A 91 14.48 1.98 -8.59
CA GLY A 91 15.51 2.69 -7.81
C GLY A 91 16.74 1.85 -7.58
N SER A 92 16.59 0.55 -7.33
CA SER A 92 17.72 -0.35 -7.14
C SER A 92 18.04 -1.18 -8.39
N VAL A 93 19.28 -1.69 -8.42
CA VAL A 93 19.74 -2.62 -9.47
C VAL A 93 18.91 -3.92 -9.42
N ILE A 94 18.61 -4.40 -8.22
CA ILE A 94 17.81 -5.64 -8.02
C ILE A 94 16.42 -5.50 -8.64
N ASP A 95 15.78 -4.35 -8.48
CA ASP A 95 14.47 -4.10 -9.05
C ASP A 95 14.53 -4.00 -10.58
N SER A 96 15.47 -3.21 -11.11
CA SER A 96 15.58 -2.93 -12.54
C SER A 96 16.02 -4.15 -13.36
N GLU A 97 16.94 -4.98 -12.86
CA GLU A 97 17.42 -6.18 -13.53
C GLU A 97 16.29 -7.21 -13.73
N PHE A 98 15.43 -7.37 -12.74
CA PHE A 98 14.32 -8.34 -12.77
C PHE A 98 12.95 -7.68 -13.00
N ARG A 99 12.93 -6.40 -13.38
CA ARG A 99 11.69 -5.64 -13.68
C ARG A 99 10.63 -5.78 -12.59
N GLY A 100 11.01 -5.63 -11.34
CA GLY A 100 10.11 -5.66 -10.20
C GLY A 100 9.73 -7.05 -9.67
N ILE A 101 10.14 -8.16 -10.32
CA ILE A 101 9.82 -9.51 -9.83
C ILE A 101 10.49 -9.76 -8.48
N SER A 102 11.77 -9.42 -8.34
CA SER A 102 12.48 -9.52 -7.06
C SER A 102 11.86 -8.64 -5.98
N THR A 103 11.38 -7.45 -6.35
CA THR A 103 10.64 -6.56 -5.45
C THR A 103 9.39 -7.24 -4.92
N ILE A 104 8.56 -7.85 -5.78
CA ILE A 104 7.35 -8.56 -5.35
C ILE A 104 7.66 -9.76 -4.46
N GLU A 105 8.72 -10.52 -4.73
CA GLU A 105 9.12 -11.62 -3.86
C GLU A 105 9.54 -11.13 -2.47
N ILE A 106 10.28 -10.03 -2.39
CA ILE A 106 10.62 -9.39 -1.11
C ILE A 106 9.36 -8.87 -0.40
N MET A 107 8.44 -8.22 -1.13
CA MET A 107 7.16 -7.75 -0.57
C MET A 107 6.28 -8.93 -0.09
N ASN A 108 6.29 -10.07 -0.80
CA ASN A 108 5.60 -11.28 -0.36
C ASN A 108 6.13 -11.79 1.00
N MET A 109 7.43 -11.63 1.28
CA MET A 109 8.01 -11.95 2.59
C MET A 109 7.68 -10.91 3.65
N LEU A 110 7.61 -9.63 3.28
CA LEU A 110 7.22 -8.54 4.16
C LEU A 110 5.73 -8.62 4.55
N ALA A 111 4.91 -9.24 3.69
CA ALA A 111 3.50 -9.55 3.89
C ALA A 111 2.65 -8.31 4.30
N PRO A 112 2.53 -7.30 3.44
CA PRO A 112 1.59 -6.22 3.66
C PRO A 112 0.14 -6.72 3.56
N ASP A 113 -0.76 -6.09 4.33
CA ASP A 113 -2.19 -6.43 4.31
C ASP A 113 -2.89 -5.86 3.09
N VAL A 114 -2.41 -4.73 2.56
CA VAL A 114 -2.90 -4.10 1.33
C VAL A 114 -1.86 -3.17 0.72
N VAL A 115 -1.84 -3.12 -0.61
CA VAL A 115 -0.97 -2.23 -1.38
C VAL A 115 -1.79 -1.46 -2.40
N THR A 116 -1.51 -0.17 -2.61
CA THR A 116 -2.05 0.59 -3.72
C THR A 116 -0.99 0.82 -4.80
N VAL A 117 -1.44 1.11 -6.02
CA VAL A 117 -0.56 1.42 -7.16
C VAL A 117 -0.09 2.86 -7.05
N GLY A 118 1.20 3.10 -7.19
CA GLY A 118 1.81 4.41 -7.44
C GLY A 118 2.16 4.60 -8.91
N ASN A 119 2.92 5.64 -9.26
CA ASN A 119 3.33 5.88 -10.65
C ASN A 119 4.44 4.93 -11.13
N HIS A 120 5.35 4.56 -10.24
CA HIS A 120 6.47 3.69 -10.59
C HIS A 120 6.05 2.24 -10.83
N GLU A 121 4.88 1.82 -10.37
CA GLU A 121 4.30 0.53 -10.73
C GLU A 121 4.05 0.40 -12.24
N THR A 122 3.85 1.52 -12.95
CA THR A 122 3.65 1.53 -14.40
C THR A 122 4.94 1.58 -15.22
N ASP A 123 6.09 1.72 -14.60
CA ASP A 123 7.38 1.95 -15.28
C ASP A 123 7.81 0.82 -16.22
N TYR A 124 7.41 -0.40 -15.93
CA TYR A 124 7.63 -1.58 -16.78
C TYR A 124 6.47 -1.87 -17.73
N GLY A 125 5.47 -0.97 -17.80
CA GLY A 125 4.27 -1.06 -18.62
C GLY A 125 3.12 -1.83 -17.96
N ILE A 126 1.90 -1.52 -18.41
CA ILE A 126 0.66 -2.05 -17.81
C ILE A 126 0.56 -3.58 -17.91
N ALA A 127 0.96 -4.17 -19.05
CA ALA A 127 0.91 -5.62 -19.19
C ALA A 127 1.82 -6.33 -18.19
N HIS A 128 2.99 -5.76 -17.90
CA HIS A 128 3.91 -6.28 -16.90
C HIS A 128 3.37 -6.05 -15.48
N LEU A 129 2.77 -4.91 -15.20
CA LEU A 129 2.13 -4.63 -13.91
C LEU A 129 1.01 -5.64 -13.59
N LEU A 130 0.19 -6.02 -14.58
CA LEU A 130 -0.83 -7.05 -14.41
C LEU A 130 -0.22 -8.44 -14.15
N PHE A 131 0.93 -8.73 -14.73
CA PHE A 131 1.68 -9.95 -14.42
C PHE A 131 2.21 -9.92 -12.99
N ILE A 132 2.82 -8.81 -12.57
CA ILE A 132 3.31 -8.58 -11.19
C ILE A 132 2.18 -8.74 -10.17
N GLU A 133 0.98 -8.21 -10.47
CA GLU A 133 -0.20 -8.35 -9.60
C GLU A 133 -0.55 -9.82 -9.36
N LYS A 134 -0.37 -10.69 -10.36
CA LYS A 134 -0.58 -12.15 -10.20
C LYS A 134 0.51 -12.85 -9.36
N CYS A 135 1.71 -12.29 -9.31
CA CYS A 135 2.81 -12.80 -8.48
C CYS A 135 2.69 -12.37 -7.01
N ALA A 136 1.95 -11.30 -6.74
CA ALA A 136 1.73 -10.79 -5.39
C ALA A 136 0.83 -11.72 -4.55
N LYS A 137 1.25 -11.99 -3.31
CA LYS A 137 0.47 -12.76 -2.32
C LYS A 137 -0.38 -11.86 -1.42
N PHE A 138 -0.48 -10.59 -1.74
CA PHE A 138 -1.24 -9.56 -1.06
C PHE A 138 -2.13 -8.81 -2.05
N PRO A 139 -3.23 -8.19 -1.61
CA PRO A 139 -4.09 -7.43 -2.50
C PRO A 139 -3.41 -6.15 -2.98
N ILE A 140 -3.39 -5.96 -4.30
CA ILE A 140 -3.05 -4.69 -4.95
C ILE A 140 -4.35 -4.06 -5.42
N ILE A 141 -4.61 -2.82 -5.01
CA ILE A 141 -5.87 -2.11 -5.28
C ILE A 141 -5.63 -0.77 -5.97
N ASN A 142 -6.57 -0.41 -6.85
CA ASN A 142 -6.66 0.94 -7.41
C ASN A 142 -8.06 1.20 -7.96
N ALA A 143 -8.67 2.31 -7.54
CA ALA A 143 -10.07 2.62 -7.86
C ALA A 143 -10.23 3.43 -9.16
N ASN A 144 -9.18 4.11 -9.64
CA ASN A 144 -9.28 5.08 -10.71
C ASN A 144 -8.35 4.87 -11.92
N LEU A 145 -7.67 3.73 -12.00
CA LEU A 145 -6.92 3.33 -13.20
C LEU A 145 -7.79 2.45 -14.10
N HIS A 146 -8.06 2.92 -15.33
CA HIS A 146 -9.04 2.33 -16.23
C HIS A 146 -8.44 1.92 -17.57
N ILE A 147 -9.10 0.98 -18.24
CA ILE A 147 -8.81 0.58 -19.62
C ILE A 147 -9.53 1.53 -20.57
N THR A 148 -8.82 2.14 -21.54
CA THR A 148 -9.39 3.15 -22.44
C THR A 148 -10.50 2.62 -23.34
N THR A 149 -10.47 1.35 -23.73
CA THR A 149 -11.41 0.77 -24.71
C THR A 149 -12.80 0.50 -24.16
N ASN A 150 -12.92 0.20 -22.88
CA ASN A 150 -14.18 -0.24 -22.27
C ASN A 150 -14.48 0.38 -20.90
N ASN A 151 -13.64 1.30 -20.46
CA ASN A 151 -13.73 1.98 -19.17
C ASN A 151 -13.74 1.02 -17.94
N ALA A 152 -13.28 -0.23 -18.11
CA ALA A 152 -13.17 -1.15 -17.00
C ALA A 152 -11.96 -0.79 -16.11
N ARG A 153 -12.08 -1.02 -14.82
CA ARG A 153 -10.95 -0.85 -13.89
C ARG A 153 -9.90 -1.92 -14.12
N LEU A 154 -8.63 -1.53 -14.05
CA LEU A 154 -7.50 -2.47 -14.13
C LEU A 154 -7.36 -3.32 -12.88
N PHE A 155 -7.72 -2.76 -11.72
CA PHE A 155 -7.58 -3.41 -10.41
C PHE A 155 -8.90 -3.42 -9.65
N LYS A 156 -8.95 -4.19 -8.57
CA LYS A 156 -10.02 -4.06 -7.57
C LYS A 156 -9.96 -2.66 -6.97
N PRO A 157 -11.10 -1.95 -6.87
CA PRO A 157 -11.11 -0.57 -6.37
C PRO A 157 -10.80 -0.46 -4.88
N HIS A 158 -11.06 -1.52 -4.14
CA HIS A 158 -10.93 -1.54 -2.69
C HIS A 158 -10.65 -2.96 -2.18
N HIS A 159 -10.20 -3.01 -0.94
CA HIS A 159 -10.07 -4.24 -0.16
C HIS A 159 -10.65 -4.01 1.25
N ILE A 160 -11.37 -5.01 1.77
CA ILE A 160 -11.91 -4.98 3.12
C ILE A 160 -11.13 -5.99 3.95
N VAL A 161 -10.50 -5.51 5.01
CA VAL A 161 -9.87 -6.36 6.04
C VAL A 161 -10.80 -6.45 7.23
N GLU A 162 -11.04 -7.66 7.70
CA GLU A 162 -11.78 -7.90 8.94
C GLU A 162 -10.79 -8.32 10.04
N ILE A 163 -10.74 -7.53 11.11
CA ILE A 163 -9.86 -7.76 12.24
C ILE A 163 -10.61 -7.46 13.55
N ASP A 164 -10.65 -8.41 14.47
CA ASP A 164 -11.33 -8.28 15.76
C ASP A 164 -12.79 -7.79 15.63
N GLY A 165 -13.50 -8.26 14.59
CA GLY A 165 -14.88 -7.84 14.28
C GLY A 165 -15.04 -6.42 13.73
N MET A 166 -13.91 -5.71 13.49
CA MET A 166 -13.90 -4.45 12.75
C MET A 166 -13.73 -4.73 11.25
N LYS A 167 -14.50 -4.04 10.40
CA LYS A 167 -14.34 -4.05 8.94
C LYS A 167 -13.69 -2.76 8.50
N ILE A 168 -12.45 -2.86 8.01
CA ILE A 168 -11.65 -1.74 7.56
C ILE A 168 -11.66 -1.73 6.03
N LEU A 169 -12.18 -0.66 5.44
CA LEU A 169 -12.20 -0.46 3.99
C LEU A 169 -10.96 0.32 3.56
N PHE A 170 -10.17 -0.28 2.68
CA PHE A 170 -9.07 0.37 1.98
C PHE A 170 -9.49 0.71 0.55
N ILE A 171 -9.23 1.94 0.11
CA ILE A 171 -9.47 2.39 -1.26
C ILE A 171 -8.15 2.92 -1.80
N GLY A 172 -7.67 2.37 -2.93
CA GLY A 172 -6.47 2.84 -3.61
C GLY A 172 -6.82 3.94 -4.62
N ILE A 173 -6.12 5.07 -4.58
CA ILE A 173 -6.30 6.17 -5.52
C ILE A 173 -4.94 6.64 -6.01
N LEU A 174 -4.82 6.85 -7.31
CA LEU A 174 -3.66 7.40 -7.98
C LEU A 174 -3.98 8.81 -8.48
N THR A 175 -3.10 9.79 -8.25
CA THR A 175 -3.33 11.16 -8.70
C THR A 175 -3.07 11.28 -10.21
N GLU A 176 -3.93 12.00 -10.91
CA GLU A 176 -3.82 12.22 -12.35
C GLU A 176 -2.51 12.93 -12.72
N SER A 177 -2.10 13.94 -11.94
CA SER A 177 -0.88 14.70 -12.18
C SER A 177 0.40 13.84 -12.16
N VAL A 178 0.38 12.77 -11.41
CA VAL A 178 1.52 11.83 -11.30
C VAL A 178 1.58 10.95 -12.55
N ILE A 179 0.44 10.44 -13.01
CA ILE A 179 0.35 9.65 -14.23
C ILE A 179 0.63 10.49 -15.49
N ALA A 180 0.27 11.77 -15.50
CA ALA A 180 0.56 12.67 -16.61
C ALA A 180 2.07 12.82 -16.90
N GLN A 181 2.93 12.53 -15.93
CA GLN A 181 4.39 12.51 -16.09
C GLN A 181 4.91 11.16 -16.59
N THR A 182 4.07 10.11 -16.56
CA THR A 182 4.45 8.79 -17.06
C THR A 182 4.45 8.79 -18.58
N LYS A 183 5.47 8.17 -19.19
CA LYS A 183 5.55 8.08 -20.66
C LYS A 183 4.33 7.36 -21.21
N ASN A 184 3.67 7.95 -22.23
CA ASN A 184 2.46 7.40 -22.85
C ASN A 184 2.62 5.95 -23.32
N GLU A 185 3.81 5.55 -23.78
CA GLU A 185 4.12 4.18 -24.18
C GLU A 185 3.97 3.13 -23.06
N ARG A 186 4.09 3.56 -21.80
CA ARG A 186 3.91 2.71 -20.61
C ARG A 186 2.46 2.56 -20.18
N LEU A 187 1.64 3.55 -20.56
CA LEU A 187 0.22 3.62 -20.24
C LEU A 187 -0.68 3.15 -21.39
N ILE A 188 -0.11 2.53 -22.44
CA ILE A 188 -0.88 2.09 -23.61
C ILE A 188 -2.13 1.33 -23.17
N GLY A 189 -3.29 1.86 -23.56
CA GLY A 189 -4.58 1.25 -23.27
C GLY A 189 -5.17 1.54 -21.89
N SER A 190 -4.59 2.48 -21.10
CA SER A 190 -5.10 2.84 -19.76
C SER A 190 -5.13 4.34 -19.53
N PHE A 191 -5.96 4.77 -18.58
CA PHE A 191 -6.05 6.15 -18.11
C PHE A 191 -6.49 6.21 -16.65
N VAL A 192 -6.25 7.36 -16.02
CA VAL A 192 -6.74 7.69 -14.66
C VAL A 192 -7.98 8.58 -14.78
N ASN A 193 -8.99 8.30 -13.97
CA ASN A 193 -10.25 9.05 -13.93
C ASN A 193 -10.55 9.53 -12.49
#